data_e1079a1cf3d1116413a4077a7a7d00d7
#
_entry.id   e1079a1cf3d1116413a4077a7a7d00d7
#
_cell.length_a   1.000
_cell.length_b   1.000
_cell.length_c   1.000
_cell.angle_alpha   90.00
_cell.angle_beta   90.00
_cell.angle_gamma   90.00
#
_symmetry.space_group_name_H-M   'P 1'
#
loop_
_entity.id
_entity.type
_entity.pdbx_description
1 polymer ?
#
loop_
_entity_poly.entity_id
_entity_poly.type
_entity_poly.pdbx_seq_one_letter_code
_entity_poly.pdbx_strand_id
1 'polypeptide(L)'
;MTEEQAAIDIKHFLLFGAMMVRLGKADAMVAGALSSTADVLRAGLTIIGTAPGMKTASSCFVMDTHNPKWGADGVLIFSDCAVIPTPSAEQLADIAGAAANSCKVMLGAEPVVAMMSYSTKGSGGNKDENILRVQEGVRLAKEKFPEICLDGELQADAALVP
;
A
#
# COMPACT_ATOMS: atom_id res chain seq x y z
N MET A 1 -27.97 7.27 2.43
CA MET A 1 -27.79 8.74 2.50
C MET A 1 -28.94 9.40 1.76
N THR A 2 -29.56 10.44 2.35
CA THR A 2 -30.61 11.22 1.68
C THR A 2 -29.97 12.31 0.82
N GLU A 3 -30.74 12.88 -0.14
CA GLU A 3 -30.26 14.01 -0.95
C GLU A 3 -29.93 15.25 -0.10
N GLU A 4 -30.73 15.50 0.92
CA GLU A 4 -30.50 16.62 1.85
C GLU A 4 -29.17 16.45 2.61
N GLN A 5 -28.89 15.22 3.11
CA GLN A 5 -27.64 14.92 3.78
C GLN A 5 -26.46 15.04 2.80
N ALA A 6 -26.59 14.54 1.59
CA ALA A 6 -25.55 14.64 0.57
C ALA A 6 -25.22 16.11 0.22
N ALA A 7 -26.25 16.98 0.15
CA ALA A 7 -26.09 18.40 -0.11
C ALA A 7 -25.38 19.16 1.03
N ILE A 8 -25.47 18.65 2.25
CA ILE A 8 -24.72 19.15 3.42
C ILE A 8 -23.28 18.64 3.36
N ASP A 9 -23.11 17.32 3.22
CA ASP A 9 -21.82 16.64 3.30
C ASP A 9 -20.86 17.10 2.20
N ILE A 10 -21.36 17.35 0.97
CA ILE A 10 -20.52 17.80 -0.16
C ILE A 10 -19.89 19.19 0.06
N LYS A 11 -20.39 19.98 1.01
CA LYS A 11 -19.79 21.26 1.38
C LYS A 11 -18.49 21.08 2.19
N HIS A 12 -18.24 19.87 2.72
CA HIS A 12 -17.00 19.57 3.40
C HIS A 12 -15.88 19.37 2.39
N PHE A 13 -14.79 20.12 2.52
CA PHE A 13 -13.72 20.18 1.52
C PHE A 13 -13.10 18.83 1.17
N LEU A 14 -12.94 17.90 2.13
CA LEU A 14 -12.43 16.56 1.85
C LEU A 14 -13.39 15.73 1.00
N LEU A 15 -14.69 15.79 1.32
CA LEU A 15 -15.71 15.05 0.56
C LEU A 15 -15.90 15.65 -0.84
N PHE A 16 -15.84 16.99 -0.95
CA PHE A 16 -15.87 17.68 -2.24
C PHE A 16 -14.66 17.28 -3.11
N GLY A 17 -13.43 17.35 -2.56
CA GLY A 17 -12.22 16.96 -3.28
C GLY A 17 -12.25 15.48 -3.72
N ALA A 18 -12.65 14.58 -2.84
CA ALA A 18 -12.80 13.17 -3.17
C ALA A 18 -13.86 12.95 -4.27
N MET A 19 -14.96 13.71 -4.25
CA MET A 19 -15.99 13.63 -5.29
C MET A 19 -15.49 14.16 -6.65
N MET A 20 -14.65 15.20 -6.67
CA MET A 20 -14.00 15.66 -7.91
C MET A 20 -13.17 14.56 -8.56
N VAL A 21 -12.38 13.83 -7.76
CA VAL A 21 -11.62 12.66 -8.24
C VAL A 21 -12.58 11.55 -8.73
N ARG A 22 -13.59 11.22 -7.94
CA ARG A 22 -14.58 10.18 -8.29
C ARG A 22 -15.29 10.45 -9.63
N LEU A 23 -15.57 11.72 -9.94
CA LEU A 23 -16.25 12.15 -11.17
C LEU A 23 -15.28 12.39 -12.34
N GLY A 24 -13.99 12.13 -12.19
CA GLY A 24 -12.97 12.38 -13.21
C GLY A 24 -12.79 13.87 -13.52
N LYS A 25 -13.13 14.76 -12.58
CA LYS A 25 -12.90 16.21 -12.68
C LYS A 25 -11.55 16.64 -12.13
N ALA A 26 -10.86 15.72 -11.43
CA ALA A 26 -9.49 15.84 -10.97
C ALA A 26 -8.84 14.44 -11.02
N ASP A 27 -7.54 14.38 -11.26
CA ASP A 27 -6.78 13.14 -11.32
C ASP A 27 -6.38 12.65 -9.92
N ALA A 28 -6.18 13.57 -8.99
CA ALA A 28 -5.79 13.28 -7.62
C ALA A 28 -6.27 14.36 -6.65
N MET A 29 -6.21 14.06 -5.36
CA MET A 29 -6.47 15.00 -4.27
C MET A 29 -5.29 15.02 -3.30
N VAL A 30 -4.81 16.20 -2.98
CA VAL A 30 -3.80 16.42 -1.91
C VAL A 30 -4.50 17.08 -0.73
N ALA A 31 -4.41 16.45 0.44
CA ALA A 31 -5.05 16.92 1.67
C ALA A 31 -4.23 16.51 2.90
N GLY A 32 -4.51 17.14 4.06
CA GLY A 32 -3.89 16.76 5.34
C GLY A 32 -3.43 17.93 6.19
N ALA A 33 -3.23 19.14 5.64
CA ALA A 33 -2.72 20.28 6.41
C ALA A 33 -3.67 20.71 7.55
N LEU A 34 -4.98 20.58 7.34
CA LEU A 34 -6.03 20.94 8.32
C LEU A 34 -6.90 19.73 8.72
N SER A 35 -6.45 18.52 8.42
CA SER A 35 -7.23 17.30 8.66
C SER A 35 -6.34 16.17 9.15
N SER A 36 -6.91 15.30 9.97
CA SER A 36 -6.20 14.07 10.37
C SER A 36 -6.08 13.10 9.19
N THR A 37 -5.07 12.23 9.23
CA THR A 37 -4.93 11.12 8.26
C THR A 37 -6.21 10.29 8.20
N ALA A 38 -6.84 10.03 9.35
CA ALA A 38 -8.08 9.25 9.43
C ALA A 38 -9.24 9.91 8.69
N ASP A 39 -9.37 11.24 8.73
CA ASP A 39 -10.43 11.96 8.04
C ASP A 39 -10.22 11.97 6.52
N VAL A 40 -8.98 12.15 6.08
CA VAL A 40 -8.61 12.07 4.66
C VAL A 40 -8.88 10.66 4.12
N LEU A 41 -8.44 9.63 4.84
CA LEU A 41 -8.68 8.23 4.44
C LEU A 41 -10.17 7.89 4.43
N ARG A 42 -10.94 8.37 5.43
CA ARG A 42 -12.40 8.16 5.46
C ARG A 42 -13.08 8.78 4.24
N ALA A 43 -12.73 10.00 3.87
CA ALA A 43 -13.27 10.65 2.68
C ALA A 43 -12.91 9.88 1.41
N GLY A 44 -11.64 9.47 1.24
CA GLY A 44 -11.19 8.67 0.12
C GLY A 44 -11.93 7.33 0.02
N LEU A 45 -11.97 6.56 1.10
CA LEU A 45 -12.62 5.25 1.13
C LEU A 45 -14.15 5.32 0.93
N THR A 46 -14.80 6.36 1.47
CA THR A 46 -16.25 6.53 1.36
C THR A 46 -16.68 6.95 -0.04
N ILE A 47 -15.93 7.84 -0.68
CA ILE A 47 -16.32 8.46 -1.95
C ILE A 47 -15.65 7.78 -3.14
N ILE A 48 -14.34 7.56 -3.09
CA ILE A 48 -13.56 6.96 -4.19
C ILE A 48 -13.63 5.44 -4.11
N GLY A 49 -13.42 4.87 -2.93
CA GLY A 49 -13.34 3.43 -2.69
C GLY A 49 -11.94 2.88 -2.94
N THR A 50 -11.83 1.55 -2.94
CA THR A 50 -10.61 0.82 -3.28
C THR A 50 -10.56 0.53 -4.78
N ALA A 51 -9.37 0.26 -5.31
CA ALA A 51 -9.20 -0.18 -6.69
C ALA A 51 -9.96 -1.50 -6.97
N PRO A 52 -10.43 -1.72 -8.21
CA PRO A 52 -11.11 -2.96 -8.58
C PRO A 52 -10.28 -4.21 -8.22
N GLY A 53 -10.91 -5.18 -7.55
CA GLY A 53 -10.26 -6.41 -7.11
C GLY A 53 -9.44 -6.30 -5.82
N MET A 54 -9.26 -5.09 -5.29
CA MET A 54 -8.56 -4.86 -4.01
C MET A 54 -9.57 -4.64 -2.88
N LYS A 55 -9.40 -5.38 -1.79
CA LYS A 55 -10.23 -5.22 -0.58
C LYS A 55 -9.57 -4.31 0.45
N THR A 56 -8.25 -4.14 0.34
CA THR A 56 -7.42 -3.45 1.30
C THR A 56 -6.91 -2.13 0.70
N ALA A 57 -7.15 -1.02 1.39
CA ALA A 57 -6.44 0.22 1.13
C ALA A 57 -5.12 0.22 1.89
N SER A 58 -4.05 0.63 1.24
CA SER A 58 -2.73 0.77 1.82
C SER A 58 -2.09 2.09 1.42
N SER A 59 -1.06 2.49 2.14
CA SER A 59 -0.24 3.65 1.81
C SER A 59 1.14 3.22 1.31
N CYS A 60 1.83 4.15 0.65
CA CYS A 60 3.23 3.94 0.33
C CYS A 60 4.04 5.22 0.50
N PHE A 61 5.33 5.05 0.81
CA PHE A 61 6.35 6.09 0.66
C PHE A 61 7.16 5.83 -0.60
N VAL A 62 7.40 6.89 -1.36
CA VAL A 62 8.38 6.92 -2.43
C VAL A 62 9.67 7.46 -1.83
N MET A 63 10.66 6.60 -1.65
CA MET A 63 11.90 6.91 -0.94
C MET A 63 13.05 7.06 -1.93
N ASP A 64 13.53 8.29 -2.11
CA ASP A 64 14.75 8.56 -2.84
C ASP A 64 15.97 8.38 -1.91
N THR A 65 16.79 7.40 -2.20
CA THR A 65 18.00 7.08 -1.43
C THR A 65 19.20 7.93 -1.84
N HIS A 66 19.10 8.71 -2.90
CA HIS A 66 20.21 9.44 -3.55
C HIS A 66 21.37 8.53 -3.96
N ASN A 67 21.14 7.24 -4.10
CA ASN A 67 22.16 6.26 -4.51
C ASN A 67 21.56 5.31 -5.56
N PRO A 68 21.95 5.40 -6.83
CA PRO A 68 21.37 4.62 -7.92
C PRO A 68 21.60 3.10 -7.78
N LYS A 69 22.38 2.66 -6.80
CA LYS A 69 22.57 1.25 -6.49
C LYS A 69 21.28 0.58 -5.97
N TRP A 70 20.38 1.35 -5.37
CA TRP A 70 19.18 0.81 -4.70
C TRP A 70 17.91 1.03 -5.53
N GLY A 71 17.08 0.00 -5.63
CA GLY A 71 15.80 0.08 -6.30
C GLY A 71 15.87 0.51 -7.76
N ALA A 72 14.92 1.33 -8.19
CA ALA A 72 14.87 1.91 -9.53
C ALA A 72 15.61 3.26 -9.53
N ASP A 73 16.85 3.26 -9.99
CA ASP A 73 17.72 4.45 -10.03
C ASP A 73 17.80 5.21 -8.69
N GLY A 74 17.85 4.48 -7.59
CA GLY A 74 17.93 5.05 -6.24
C GLY A 74 16.59 5.21 -5.54
N VAL A 75 15.48 4.87 -6.18
CA VAL A 75 14.14 5.04 -5.61
C VAL A 75 13.53 3.70 -5.22
N LEU A 76 12.96 3.64 -4.03
CA LEU A 76 12.27 2.49 -3.46
C LEU A 76 10.83 2.86 -3.08
N ILE A 77 9.91 1.87 -3.19
CA ILE A 77 8.56 1.96 -2.64
C ILE A 77 8.51 1.18 -1.33
N PHE A 78 8.10 1.84 -0.25
CA PHE A 78 7.81 1.21 1.04
C PHE A 78 6.31 1.20 1.29
N SER A 79 5.72 0.04 1.61
CA SER A 79 4.27 -0.13 1.85
C SER A 79 4.01 -1.30 2.81
N ASP A 80 3.02 -1.30 3.67
CA ASP A 80 2.16 -0.18 4.06
C ASP A 80 2.87 0.67 5.11
N CYS A 81 2.69 1.99 5.06
CA CYS A 81 3.43 2.90 5.92
C CYS A 81 2.60 3.48 7.07
N ALA A 82 1.25 3.55 6.93
CA ALA A 82 0.47 4.34 7.86
C ALA A 82 -1.02 3.98 7.98
N VAL A 83 -1.53 3.00 7.24
CA VAL A 83 -2.98 2.71 7.19
C VAL A 83 -3.35 1.54 8.12
N ILE A 84 -2.59 0.44 8.07
CA ILE A 84 -2.93 -0.78 8.79
C ILE A 84 -1.83 -1.15 9.78
N PRO A 85 -2.00 -0.91 11.08
CA PRO A 85 -0.96 -1.19 12.08
C PRO A 85 -0.58 -2.66 12.20
N THR A 86 -1.55 -3.56 12.01
CA THR A 86 -1.34 -5.01 12.12
C THR A 86 -2.13 -5.72 11.01
N PRO A 87 -1.58 -5.78 9.78
CA PRO A 87 -2.26 -6.40 8.66
C PRO A 87 -2.37 -7.93 8.83
N SER A 88 -3.50 -8.51 8.39
CA SER A 88 -3.63 -9.96 8.24
C SER A 88 -2.78 -10.49 7.07
N ALA A 89 -2.67 -11.80 6.94
CA ALA A 89 -1.94 -12.41 5.81
C ALA A 89 -2.55 -12.02 4.45
N GLU A 90 -3.89 -11.98 4.35
CA GLU A 90 -4.61 -11.56 3.14
C GLU A 90 -4.36 -10.07 2.84
N GLN A 91 -4.36 -9.24 3.89
CA GLN A 91 -4.04 -7.82 3.73
C GLN A 91 -2.60 -7.59 3.31
N LEU A 92 -1.64 -8.37 3.83
CA LEU A 92 -0.24 -8.34 3.39
C LEU A 92 -0.11 -8.70 1.90
N ALA A 93 -0.87 -9.68 1.42
CA ALA A 93 -0.90 -10.02 0.01
C ALA A 93 -1.48 -8.88 -0.85
N ASP A 94 -2.56 -8.24 -0.40
CA ASP A 94 -3.13 -7.06 -1.08
C ASP A 94 -2.15 -5.88 -1.11
N ILE A 95 -1.47 -5.61 0.01
CA ILE A 95 -0.44 -4.57 0.13
C ILE A 95 0.71 -4.82 -0.86
N ALA A 96 1.18 -6.06 -0.99
CA ALA A 96 2.23 -6.42 -1.93
C ALA A 96 1.83 -6.12 -3.38
N GLY A 97 0.61 -6.49 -3.79
CA GLY A 97 0.07 -6.19 -5.11
C GLY A 97 -0.08 -4.69 -5.36
N ALA A 98 -0.58 -3.94 -4.36
CA ALA A 98 -0.72 -2.48 -4.45
C ALA A 98 0.66 -1.78 -4.54
N ALA A 99 1.65 -2.23 -3.76
CA ALA A 99 3.03 -1.71 -3.82
C ALA A 99 3.67 -1.96 -5.20
N ALA A 100 3.49 -3.16 -5.76
CA ALA A 100 3.96 -3.48 -7.10
C ALA A 100 3.33 -2.57 -8.17
N ASN A 101 2.01 -2.33 -8.09
CA ASN A 101 1.35 -1.39 -8.99
C ASN A 101 1.86 0.04 -8.81
N SER A 102 2.09 0.48 -7.57
CA SER A 102 2.67 1.81 -7.30
C SER A 102 4.06 1.97 -7.90
N CYS A 103 4.89 0.92 -7.84
CA CYS A 103 6.20 0.90 -8.49
C CYS A 103 6.07 1.10 -10.02
N LYS A 104 5.19 0.36 -10.67
CA LYS A 104 4.95 0.50 -12.11
C LYS A 104 4.46 1.90 -12.49
N VAL A 105 3.48 2.41 -11.77
CA VAL A 105 2.84 3.70 -12.09
C VAL A 105 3.74 4.89 -11.78
N MET A 106 4.41 4.89 -10.64
CA MET A 106 5.17 6.04 -10.16
C MET A 106 6.61 6.05 -10.68
N LEU A 107 7.23 4.87 -10.81
CA LEU A 107 8.64 4.76 -11.18
C LEU A 107 8.84 4.28 -12.62
N GLY A 108 7.79 3.76 -13.28
CA GLY A 108 7.91 3.16 -14.60
C GLY A 108 8.81 1.92 -14.64
N ALA A 109 9.04 1.27 -13.51
CA ALA A 109 9.94 0.14 -13.34
C ALA A 109 9.17 -1.17 -13.09
N GLU A 110 9.74 -2.30 -13.53
CA GLU A 110 9.20 -3.60 -13.17
C GLU A 110 9.44 -3.88 -11.67
N PRO A 111 8.37 -4.22 -10.92
CA PRO A 111 8.47 -4.40 -9.49
C PRO A 111 9.18 -5.69 -9.11
N VAL A 112 10.10 -5.58 -8.14
CA VAL A 112 10.63 -6.69 -7.37
C VAL A 112 10.24 -6.46 -5.93
N VAL A 113 9.40 -7.33 -5.38
CA VAL A 113 8.76 -7.14 -4.08
C VAL A 113 9.40 -8.01 -3.02
N ALA A 114 9.91 -7.40 -1.95
CA ALA A 114 10.35 -8.11 -0.76
C ALA A 114 9.32 -7.92 0.37
N MET A 115 8.74 -9.01 0.84
CA MET A 115 7.87 -8.99 2.01
C MET A 115 8.70 -9.07 3.28
N MET A 116 8.68 -7.97 4.05
CA MET A 116 9.62 -7.72 5.12
C MET A 116 9.23 -8.37 6.43
N SER A 117 10.23 -8.83 7.16
CA SER A 117 10.13 -9.35 8.54
C SER A 117 11.46 -9.14 9.25
N TYR A 118 11.48 -9.31 10.57
CA TYR A 118 12.72 -9.47 11.32
C TYR A 118 13.35 -10.88 11.18
N SER A 119 12.69 -11.77 10.43
CA SER A 119 13.12 -13.11 10.10
C SER A 119 13.40 -13.24 8.61
N THR A 120 14.42 -14.02 8.26
CA THR A 120 14.69 -14.42 6.88
C THR A 120 14.53 -15.94 6.78
N LYS A 121 13.53 -16.37 5.97
CA LYS A 121 13.29 -17.79 5.66
C LYS A 121 13.27 -18.69 6.92
N GLY A 122 12.55 -18.25 7.95
CA GLY A 122 12.38 -19.00 9.20
C GLY A 122 13.49 -18.82 10.23
N SER A 123 14.48 -17.93 10.00
CA SER A 123 15.60 -17.73 10.94
C SER A 123 15.15 -17.26 12.33
N GLY A 124 14.02 -16.58 12.44
CA GLY A 124 13.44 -16.16 13.71
C GLY A 124 12.61 -17.23 14.43
N GLY A 125 12.53 -18.43 13.87
CA GLY A 125 11.76 -19.56 14.42
C GLY A 125 10.36 -19.70 13.81
N ASN A 126 9.77 -20.87 13.96
CA ASN A 126 8.52 -21.25 13.32
C ASN A 126 7.29 -21.23 14.26
N LYS A 127 7.39 -20.53 15.38
CA LYS A 127 6.29 -20.42 16.37
C LYS A 127 5.80 -18.99 16.57
N ASP A 128 6.49 -18.01 16.01
CA ASP A 128 6.10 -16.62 16.14
C ASP A 128 4.99 -16.26 15.16
N GLU A 129 3.86 -15.81 15.68
CA GLU A 129 2.68 -15.50 14.89
C GLU A 129 2.92 -14.39 13.85
N ASN A 130 3.83 -13.45 14.11
CA ASN A 130 4.18 -12.41 13.16
C ASN A 130 4.93 -12.98 11.96
N ILE A 131 5.88 -13.90 12.20
CA ILE A 131 6.61 -14.59 11.14
C ILE A 131 5.66 -15.45 10.30
N LEU A 132 4.84 -16.27 10.95
CA LEU A 132 3.87 -17.14 10.28
C LEU A 132 2.87 -16.33 9.44
N ARG A 133 2.44 -15.18 9.93
CA ARG A 133 1.55 -14.29 9.21
C ARG A 133 2.20 -13.73 7.94
N VAL A 134 3.47 -13.32 8.00
CA VAL A 134 4.19 -12.84 6.81
C VAL A 134 4.43 -13.99 5.82
N GLN A 135 4.80 -15.16 6.29
CA GLN A 135 4.97 -16.36 5.43
C GLN A 135 3.68 -16.71 4.70
N GLU A 136 2.54 -16.71 5.41
CA GLU A 136 1.23 -16.93 4.79
C GLU A 136 0.87 -15.80 3.81
N GLY A 137 1.18 -14.55 4.15
CA GLY A 137 1.03 -13.41 3.24
C GLY A 137 1.83 -13.57 1.95
N VAL A 138 3.07 -14.04 2.04
CA VAL A 138 3.91 -14.37 0.87
C VAL A 138 3.27 -15.44 0.00
N ARG A 139 2.78 -16.51 0.63
CA ARG A 139 2.10 -17.60 -0.09
C ARG A 139 0.88 -17.09 -0.86
N LEU A 140 0.01 -16.36 -0.17
CA LEU A 140 -1.20 -15.77 -0.75
C LEU A 140 -0.89 -14.76 -1.86
N ALA A 141 0.15 -13.94 -1.68
CA ALA A 141 0.57 -12.97 -2.69
C ALA A 141 1.06 -13.66 -3.97
N LYS A 142 1.87 -14.73 -3.85
CA LYS A 142 2.32 -15.52 -5.00
C LYS A 142 1.17 -16.21 -5.74
N GLU A 143 0.15 -16.65 -5.03
CA GLU A 143 -1.06 -17.22 -5.65
C GLU A 143 -1.92 -16.17 -6.35
N LYS A 144 -2.08 -15.00 -5.73
CA LYS A 144 -2.94 -13.93 -6.23
C LYS A 144 -2.32 -13.14 -7.38
N PHE A 145 -0.99 -12.98 -7.36
CA PHE A 145 -0.21 -12.19 -8.30
C PHE A 145 1.00 -12.98 -8.83
N PRO A 146 0.77 -14.07 -9.57
CA PRO A 146 1.84 -14.96 -10.03
C PRO A 146 2.83 -14.29 -11.00
N GLU A 147 2.44 -13.14 -11.58
CA GLU A 147 3.27 -12.35 -12.49
C GLU A 147 4.28 -11.45 -11.78
N ILE A 148 4.12 -11.22 -10.47
CA ILE A 148 5.01 -10.35 -9.71
C ILE A 148 6.22 -11.14 -9.22
N CYS A 149 7.43 -10.63 -9.48
CA CYS A 149 8.64 -11.12 -8.83
C CYS A 149 8.57 -10.77 -7.33
N LEU A 150 8.20 -11.76 -6.51
CA LEU A 150 7.96 -11.56 -5.07
C LEU A 150 8.63 -12.65 -4.24
N ASP A 151 9.31 -12.22 -3.18
CA ASP A 151 9.86 -13.15 -2.18
C ASP A 151 9.72 -12.62 -0.75
N GLY A 152 9.90 -13.49 0.23
CA GLY A 152 9.78 -13.23 1.68
C GLY A 152 9.60 -14.54 2.45
N GLU A 153 9.54 -14.53 3.77
CA GLU A 153 9.85 -13.32 4.56
C GLU A 153 11.36 -13.04 4.52
N LEU A 154 11.73 -11.76 4.45
CA LEU A 154 13.12 -11.31 4.38
C LEU A 154 13.39 -10.17 5.37
N GLN A 155 14.58 -10.16 5.96
CA GLN A 155 15.11 -8.99 6.64
C GLN A 155 15.59 -7.96 5.59
N ALA A 156 15.75 -6.71 5.99
CA ALA A 156 16.12 -5.63 5.06
C ALA A 156 17.48 -5.85 4.39
N ASP A 157 18.46 -6.31 5.14
CA ASP A 157 19.78 -6.66 4.63
C ASP A 157 19.72 -7.80 3.59
N ALA A 158 18.96 -8.85 3.89
CA ALA A 158 18.76 -9.97 2.96
C ALA A 158 17.98 -9.58 1.68
N ALA A 159 17.14 -8.54 1.76
CA ALA A 159 16.39 -8.05 0.62
C ALA A 159 17.18 -7.09 -0.28
N LEU A 160 18.12 -6.32 0.30
CA LEU A 160 18.79 -5.23 -0.39
C LEU A 160 20.27 -5.51 -0.72
N VAL A 161 20.94 -6.38 0.05
CA VAL A 161 22.37 -6.66 -0.14
C VAL A 161 22.53 -8.02 -0.81
N PRO A 162 23.22 -8.08 -1.96
CA PRO A 162 23.51 -9.33 -2.66
C PRO A 162 24.36 -10.29 -1.87
#